data_834cc16d992067c1bf03ab14159530fb
#
_entry.id   834cc16d992067c1bf03ab14159530fb
#
_cell.length_a   1.000
_cell.length_b   1.000
_cell.length_c   1.000
_cell.angle_alpha   90.00
_cell.angle_beta   90.00
_cell.angle_gamma   90.00
#
_symmetry.space_group_name_H-M   'P 1'
#
loop_
_entity.id
_entity.type
_entity.pdbx_description
1 polymer ?
#
loop_
_entity_poly.entity_id
_entity_poly.type
_entity_poly.pdbx_seq_one_letter_code
_entity_poly.pdbx_strand_id
1 'polypeptide(L)'
;MFDREGRYLMTDYHSIPPFSSFLPGIAGPMGIPVWCYYNNRGQAVCSFGVQDKDHAILEFCPTNTAYRDVSRTGFRTFCKIDGEFEELFTKNCDMYIGMSELELASKGNGLEASVCYFGIPEERTAALARILTVRNMRETDAMLEILDGLAAIVPYGVDQDVLKNMSNLSAAWMQAEYYKE
;
A
#
# COMPACT_ATOMS: atom_id res chain seq x y z
N MET A 1 4.33 9.09 -19.22
CA MET A 1 3.55 8.84 -20.47
C MET A 1 2.13 8.49 -20.06
N PHE A 2 1.09 8.84 -20.84
CA PHE A 2 -0.27 8.38 -20.58
C PHE A 2 -0.54 7.05 -21.30
N ASP A 3 -1.19 6.13 -20.63
CA ASP A 3 -1.67 4.89 -21.21
C ASP A 3 -2.98 5.09 -22.01
N ARG A 4 -3.55 4.00 -22.52
CA ARG A 4 -4.81 4.07 -23.31
C ARG A 4 -6.05 4.40 -22.48
N GLU A 5 -5.95 4.23 -21.17
CA GLU A 5 -7.03 4.50 -20.20
C GLU A 5 -6.92 5.90 -19.59
N GLY A 6 -5.90 6.67 -20.01
CA GLY A 6 -5.65 8.04 -19.53
C GLY A 6 -4.93 8.10 -18.18
N ARG A 7 -4.36 6.98 -17.71
CA ARG A 7 -3.55 6.95 -16.49
C ARG A 7 -2.12 7.35 -16.80
N TYR A 8 -1.47 8.02 -15.87
CA TYR A 8 -0.06 8.37 -16.00
C TYR A 8 0.82 7.17 -15.65
N LEU A 9 1.56 6.65 -16.64
CA LEU A 9 2.45 5.51 -16.49
C LEU A 9 3.87 5.97 -16.16
N MET A 10 4.41 5.42 -15.08
CA MET A 10 5.81 5.46 -14.69
C MET A 10 6.39 4.04 -14.76
N THR A 11 7.23 3.80 -15.75
CA THR A 11 7.94 2.52 -15.89
C THR A 11 9.12 2.46 -14.94
N ASP A 12 9.33 1.30 -14.32
CA ASP A 12 10.38 1.07 -13.32
C ASP A 12 10.46 2.20 -12.28
N TYR A 13 9.34 2.44 -11.61
CA TYR A 13 9.17 3.62 -10.76
C TYR A 13 10.20 3.73 -9.62
N HIS A 14 10.88 2.64 -9.27
CA HIS A 14 11.93 2.66 -8.26
C HIS A 14 13.21 3.38 -8.73
N SER A 15 13.45 3.45 -10.03
CA SER A 15 14.65 4.04 -10.63
C SER A 15 14.55 5.54 -10.89
N ILE A 16 13.34 6.10 -10.86
CA ILE A 16 13.12 7.53 -11.11
C ILE A 16 13.50 8.39 -9.90
N PRO A 17 13.74 9.71 -10.09
CA PRO A 17 13.99 10.63 -8.97
C PRO A 17 12.89 10.58 -7.91
N PRO A 18 13.23 10.87 -6.63
CA PRO A 18 12.25 10.89 -5.54
C PRO A 18 11.03 11.73 -5.86
N PHE A 19 9.87 11.13 -5.70
CA PHE A 19 8.59 11.76 -5.96
C PHE A 19 7.57 11.28 -4.93
N SER A 20 6.64 12.14 -4.58
CA SER A 20 5.50 11.79 -3.75
C SER A 20 4.25 12.54 -4.20
N SER A 21 3.09 11.94 -4.00
CA SER A 21 1.79 12.51 -4.31
C SER A 21 0.73 11.95 -3.38
N PHE A 22 -0.53 12.21 -3.66
CA PHE A 22 -1.63 11.71 -2.86
C PHE A 22 -2.78 11.23 -3.76
N LEU A 23 -3.51 10.23 -3.26
CA LEU A 23 -4.79 9.86 -3.87
C LEU A 23 -5.87 10.81 -3.34
N PRO A 24 -6.63 11.48 -4.21
CA PRO A 24 -7.81 12.19 -3.78
C PRO A 24 -8.81 11.18 -3.21
N GLY A 25 -9.36 11.46 -2.03
CA GLY A 25 -10.28 10.53 -1.40
C GLY A 25 -11.31 11.25 -0.53
N ILE A 26 -12.56 11.15 -0.96
CA ILE A 26 -13.72 11.37 -0.12
C ILE A 26 -14.52 10.08 -0.19
N ALA A 27 -14.82 9.49 0.94
CA ALA A 27 -15.55 8.25 1.02
C ALA A 27 -16.84 8.41 1.82
N GLY A 28 -17.79 7.55 1.53
CA GLY A 28 -19.06 7.47 2.20
C GLY A 28 -20.05 8.58 1.86
N PRO A 29 -21.35 8.37 2.19
CA PRO A 29 -22.41 9.32 1.89
C PRO A 29 -22.29 10.63 2.68
N MET A 30 -21.51 10.66 3.74
CA MET A 30 -21.24 11.85 4.56
C MET A 30 -20.02 12.63 4.08
N GLY A 31 -19.36 12.21 2.99
CA GLY A 31 -18.18 12.87 2.47
C GLY A 31 -16.98 12.84 3.42
N ILE A 32 -16.80 11.76 4.16
CA ILE A 32 -15.69 11.63 5.11
C ILE A 32 -14.36 11.58 4.34
N PRO A 33 -13.39 12.46 4.64
CA PRO A 33 -12.10 12.45 3.96
C PRO A 33 -11.35 11.15 4.24
N VAL A 34 -10.88 10.50 3.18
CA VAL A 34 -9.82 9.49 3.24
C VAL A 34 -8.58 10.14 2.64
N TRP A 35 -7.53 10.27 3.40
CA TRP A 35 -6.26 10.74 2.88
C TRP A 35 -5.32 9.55 2.69
N CYS A 36 -4.60 9.54 1.58
CA CYS A 36 -3.64 8.51 1.24
C CYS A 36 -2.48 9.16 0.49
N TYR A 37 -1.29 9.09 1.06
CA TYR A 37 -0.06 9.56 0.43
C TYR A 37 0.74 8.39 -0.11
N TYR A 38 1.36 8.59 -1.26
CA TYR A 38 2.21 7.59 -1.89
C TYR A 38 3.48 8.23 -2.46
N ASN A 39 4.48 7.40 -2.66
CA ASN A 39 5.76 7.77 -3.26
C ASN A 39 6.25 6.71 -4.25
N ASN A 40 7.42 6.88 -4.82
CA ASN A 40 7.99 5.94 -5.77
C ASN A 40 8.95 4.93 -5.13
N ARG A 41 8.62 4.45 -3.93
CA ARG A 41 9.37 3.39 -3.25
C ARG A 41 8.45 2.35 -2.61
N GLY A 42 8.98 1.15 -2.44
CA GLY A 42 8.23 0.04 -1.87
C GLY A 42 6.93 -0.19 -2.64
N GLN A 43 5.85 -0.45 -1.94
CA GLN A 43 4.51 -0.51 -2.53
C GLN A 43 3.78 0.85 -2.49
N ALA A 44 4.51 1.91 -2.64
CA ALA A 44 4.09 3.28 -2.79
C ALA A 44 3.37 3.91 -1.60
N VAL A 45 2.29 3.32 -1.08
CA VAL A 45 1.48 3.92 -0.01
C VAL A 45 2.27 4.02 1.28
N CYS A 46 2.58 5.26 1.66
CA CYS A 46 3.45 5.57 2.79
C CYS A 46 2.70 6.12 4.01
N SER A 47 1.44 6.54 3.83
CA SER A 47 0.63 7.08 4.90
C SER A 47 -0.84 7.11 4.47
N PHE A 48 -1.75 6.65 5.30
CA PHE A 48 -3.18 6.86 5.06
C PHE A 48 -4.00 6.85 6.34
N GLY A 49 -5.18 7.42 6.28
CA GLY A 49 -6.11 7.49 7.38
C GLY A 49 -7.43 8.13 6.97
N VAL A 50 -8.27 8.35 7.97
CA VAL A 50 -9.63 8.87 7.81
C VAL A 50 -9.79 10.11 8.68
N GLN A 51 -10.47 11.14 8.19
CA GLN A 51 -10.72 12.43 8.84
C GLN A 51 -9.50 13.35 8.86
N ASP A 52 -8.52 13.11 9.70
CA ASP A 52 -7.36 13.99 9.89
C ASP A 52 -6.09 13.17 10.26
N LYS A 53 -4.99 13.87 10.47
CA LYS A 53 -3.69 13.27 10.78
C LYS A 53 -3.64 12.46 12.08
N ASP A 54 -4.57 12.72 13.01
CA ASP A 54 -4.64 12.05 14.32
C ASP A 54 -5.50 10.77 14.26
N HIS A 55 -6.11 10.50 13.09
CA HIS A 55 -6.84 9.27 12.79
C HIS A 55 -6.15 8.46 11.70
N ALA A 56 -4.83 8.36 11.82
CA ALA A 56 -4.02 7.56 10.90
C ALA A 56 -4.28 6.05 11.11
N ILE A 57 -4.22 5.30 10.01
CA ILE A 57 -4.15 3.84 10.01
C ILE A 57 -2.73 3.39 9.70
N LEU A 58 -2.08 4.05 8.75
CA LEU A 58 -0.64 4.01 8.54
C LEU A 58 -0.07 5.37 8.91
N GLU A 59 0.94 5.38 9.78
CA GLU A 59 1.51 6.57 10.40
C GLU A 59 1.72 7.73 9.42
N PHE A 60 1.24 8.92 9.80
CA PHE A 60 1.50 10.14 9.06
C PHE A 60 2.95 10.59 9.30
N CYS A 61 3.80 10.37 8.31
CA CYS A 61 5.21 10.74 8.37
C CYS A 61 5.54 11.93 7.47
N PRO A 62 6.52 12.76 7.85
CA PRO A 62 7.13 13.70 6.90
C PRO A 62 7.66 12.99 5.66
N THR A 63 7.58 13.64 4.50
CA THR A 63 7.90 13.04 3.20
C THR A 63 9.26 12.33 3.16
N ASN A 64 10.29 12.94 3.76
CA ASN A 64 11.63 12.36 3.81
C ASN A 64 11.69 11.07 4.64
N THR A 65 11.00 11.01 5.76
CA THR A 65 10.89 9.82 6.61
C THR A 65 10.05 8.74 5.88
N ALA A 66 8.89 9.11 5.37
CA ALA A 66 8.04 8.22 4.59
C ALA A 66 8.79 7.63 3.39
N TYR A 67 9.54 8.44 2.66
CA TYR A 67 10.32 7.99 1.51
C TYR A 67 11.42 6.98 1.90
N ARG A 68 12.04 7.15 3.06
CA ARG A 68 13.05 6.23 3.58
C ARG A 68 12.45 4.92 4.06
N ASP A 69 11.31 4.99 4.73
CA ASP A 69 10.81 3.88 5.55
C ASP A 69 9.62 3.12 4.92
N VAL A 70 9.01 3.61 3.83
CA VAL A 70 7.84 3.00 3.19
C VAL A 70 8.04 1.52 2.82
N SER A 71 9.23 1.13 2.41
CA SER A 71 9.58 -0.26 2.08
C SER A 71 9.60 -1.20 3.29
N ARG A 72 9.61 -0.66 4.50
CA ARG A 72 9.62 -1.43 5.76
C ARG A 72 8.30 -1.33 6.51
N THR A 73 7.69 -0.15 6.56
CA THR A 73 6.51 0.16 7.36
C THR A 73 5.23 0.21 6.57
N GLY A 74 5.31 0.39 5.24
CA GLY A 74 4.17 0.38 4.33
C GLY A 74 3.63 -1.04 4.05
N PHE A 75 2.79 -1.13 3.04
CA PHE A 75 2.31 -2.42 2.55
C PHE A 75 3.46 -3.28 2.03
N ARG A 76 3.37 -4.59 2.29
CA ARG A 76 4.32 -5.59 1.80
C ARG A 76 3.59 -6.83 1.34
N THR A 77 4.11 -7.46 0.30
CA THR A 77 3.57 -8.70 -0.25
C THR A 77 4.70 -9.70 -0.40
N PHE A 78 4.64 -10.75 0.36
CA PHE A 78 5.56 -11.89 0.25
C PHE A 78 4.86 -13.03 -0.45
N CYS A 79 5.55 -13.65 -1.37
CA CYS A 79 5.08 -14.82 -2.09
C CYS A 79 6.09 -15.95 -1.97
N LYS A 80 5.59 -17.17 -1.70
CA LYS A 80 6.38 -18.37 -1.85
C LYS A 80 5.85 -19.12 -3.06
N ILE A 81 6.69 -19.27 -4.07
CA ILE A 81 6.38 -19.85 -5.37
C ILE A 81 7.13 -21.15 -5.48
N ASP A 82 6.42 -22.29 -5.51
CA ASP A 82 7.01 -23.63 -5.62
C ASP A 82 8.15 -23.88 -4.59
N GLY A 83 8.06 -23.26 -3.41
CA GLY A 83 9.04 -23.36 -2.33
C GLY A 83 10.05 -22.21 -2.24
N GLU A 84 10.19 -21.38 -3.27
CA GLU A 84 11.10 -20.23 -3.27
C GLU A 84 10.40 -18.94 -2.80
N PHE A 85 11.07 -18.18 -1.88
CA PHE A 85 10.53 -16.95 -1.33
C PHE A 85 10.89 -15.74 -2.16
N GLU A 86 9.92 -14.87 -2.39
CA GLU A 86 10.11 -13.57 -3.06
C GLU A 86 9.24 -12.50 -2.39
N GLU A 87 9.77 -11.29 -2.26
CA GLU A 87 8.96 -10.10 -1.97
C GLU A 87 8.60 -9.42 -3.28
N LEU A 88 7.29 -9.33 -3.56
CA LEU A 88 6.78 -8.70 -4.77
C LEU A 88 6.90 -7.18 -4.69
N PHE A 89 6.87 -6.51 -5.84
CA PHE A 89 6.91 -5.06 -6.00
C PHE A 89 8.19 -4.38 -5.45
N THR A 90 9.32 -5.08 -5.44
CA THR A 90 10.60 -4.54 -4.98
C THR A 90 11.51 -4.07 -6.11
N LYS A 91 11.28 -4.52 -7.32
CA LYS A 91 12.08 -4.19 -8.52
C LYS A 91 11.28 -4.44 -9.81
N ASN A 92 11.68 -3.78 -10.88
CA ASN A 92 11.06 -3.93 -12.21
C ASN A 92 9.54 -3.75 -12.17
N CYS A 93 9.09 -2.70 -11.50
CA CYS A 93 7.68 -2.44 -11.28
C CYS A 93 7.26 -1.17 -11.96
N ASP A 94 6.09 -1.20 -12.57
CA ASP A 94 5.44 -0.06 -13.18
C ASP A 94 4.37 0.50 -12.24
N MET A 95 4.20 1.83 -12.28
CA MET A 95 3.18 2.55 -11.53
C MET A 95 2.23 3.24 -12.49
N TYR A 96 0.94 3.02 -12.30
CA TYR A 96 -0.14 3.65 -13.05
C TYR A 96 -0.93 4.54 -12.11
N ILE A 97 -0.96 5.83 -12.42
CA ILE A 97 -1.66 6.83 -11.62
C ILE A 97 -2.90 7.28 -12.37
N GLY A 98 -4.05 6.87 -11.89
CA GLY A 98 -5.36 7.28 -12.37
C GLY A 98 -5.90 8.51 -11.63
N MET A 99 -7.12 8.91 -11.92
CA MET A 99 -7.77 10.04 -11.26
C MET A 99 -8.08 9.76 -9.79
N SER A 100 -8.46 8.53 -9.46
CA SER A 100 -8.88 8.09 -8.11
C SER A 100 -8.26 6.76 -7.68
N GLU A 101 -7.31 6.27 -8.45
CA GLU A 101 -6.66 4.97 -8.23
C GLU A 101 -5.15 5.05 -8.44
N LEU A 102 -4.45 4.17 -7.76
CA LEU A 102 -3.03 3.91 -7.93
C LEU A 102 -2.85 2.41 -8.14
N GLU A 103 -2.28 2.01 -9.27
CA GLU A 103 -1.94 0.61 -9.52
C GLU A 103 -0.42 0.45 -9.64
N LEU A 104 0.10 -0.61 -9.03
CA LEU A 104 1.47 -1.07 -9.21
C LEU A 104 1.43 -2.43 -9.90
N ALA A 105 2.29 -2.62 -10.89
CA ALA A 105 2.41 -3.88 -11.60
C ALA A 105 3.85 -4.39 -11.60
N SER A 106 4.01 -5.68 -11.43
CA SER A 106 5.30 -6.37 -11.41
C SER A 106 5.20 -7.66 -12.21
N LYS A 107 6.29 -8.00 -12.91
CA LYS A 107 6.40 -9.26 -13.66
C LYS A 107 7.71 -9.95 -13.30
N GLY A 108 7.63 -11.21 -12.92
CA GLY A 108 8.80 -12.00 -12.55
C GLY A 108 8.44 -13.46 -12.30
N ASN A 109 9.42 -14.34 -12.43
CA ASN A 109 9.31 -15.77 -12.10
C ASN A 109 8.10 -16.50 -12.71
N GLY A 110 7.65 -16.05 -13.88
CA GLY A 110 6.45 -16.59 -14.54
C GLY A 110 5.13 -16.16 -13.91
N LEU A 111 5.14 -15.15 -13.04
CA LEU A 111 3.97 -14.51 -12.48
C LEU A 111 3.85 -13.06 -12.98
N GLU A 112 2.62 -12.61 -13.08
CA GLU A 112 2.25 -11.20 -13.18
C GLU A 112 1.46 -10.84 -11.91
N ALA A 113 1.93 -9.84 -11.19
CA ALA A 113 1.27 -9.35 -9.99
C ALA A 113 0.90 -7.88 -10.16
N SER A 114 -0.29 -7.50 -9.73
CA SER A 114 -0.68 -6.10 -9.62
C SER A 114 -1.36 -5.83 -8.28
N VAL A 115 -1.22 -4.61 -7.79
CA VAL A 115 -1.95 -4.13 -6.63
C VAL A 115 -2.55 -2.78 -6.93
N CYS A 116 -3.86 -2.66 -6.73
CA CYS A 116 -4.61 -1.43 -6.97
C CYS A 116 -5.12 -0.86 -5.64
N TYR A 117 -4.94 0.45 -5.44
CA TYR A 117 -5.41 1.21 -4.30
C TYR A 117 -6.42 2.26 -4.77
N PHE A 118 -7.55 2.36 -4.06
CA PHE A 118 -8.58 3.37 -4.32
C PHE A 118 -9.44 3.61 -3.07
N GLY A 119 -10.02 4.81 -2.96
CA GLY A 119 -11.02 5.10 -1.94
C GLY A 119 -12.34 4.43 -2.26
N ILE A 120 -13.08 3.96 -1.24
CA ILE A 120 -14.42 3.39 -1.42
C ILE A 120 -15.46 4.52 -1.33
N PRO A 121 -16.08 4.93 -2.46
CA PRO A 121 -17.13 5.94 -2.44
C PRO A 121 -18.46 5.32 -1.97
N GLU A 122 -19.38 6.18 -1.52
CA GLU A 122 -20.79 5.86 -1.26
C GLU A 122 -21.07 4.79 -0.18
N GLU A 123 -20.05 4.28 0.49
CA GLU A 123 -20.19 3.37 1.62
C GLU A 123 -20.34 4.12 2.95
N ARG A 124 -20.92 3.46 3.95
CA ARG A 124 -21.10 4.08 5.28
C ARG A 124 -19.78 4.29 6.02
N THR A 125 -18.78 3.49 5.69
CA THR A 125 -17.45 3.54 6.30
C THR A 125 -16.46 4.10 5.29
N ALA A 126 -15.72 5.12 5.69
CA ALA A 126 -14.63 5.63 4.91
C ALA A 126 -13.46 4.64 4.93
N ALA A 127 -12.99 4.22 3.76
CA ALA A 127 -11.93 3.23 3.66
C ALA A 127 -11.08 3.42 2.41
N LEU A 128 -9.84 2.95 2.50
CA LEU A 128 -8.96 2.69 1.37
C LEU A 128 -9.04 1.20 1.03
N ALA A 129 -9.48 0.89 -0.18
CA ALA A 129 -9.43 -0.46 -0.70
C ALA A 129 -8.05 -0.76 -1.28
N ARG A 130 -7.61 -1.99 -1.13
CA ARG A 130 -6.42 -2.55 -1.74
C ARG A 130 -6.74 -3.92 -2.31
N ILE A 131 -6.52 -4.11 -3.61
CA ILE A 131 -6.77 -5.37 -4.31
C ILE A 131 -5.45 -5.87 -4.87
N LEU A 132 -4.98 -7.01 -4.38
CA LEU A 132 -3.86 -7.74 -4.93
C LEU A 132 -4.38 -8.77 -5.94
N THR A 133 -3.83 -8.75 -7.14
CA THR A 133 -4.08 -9.75 -8.18
C THR A 133 -2.77 -10.43 -8.54
N VAL A 134 -2.75 -11.75 -8.53
CA VAL A 134 -1.61 -12.56 -8.98
C VAL A 134 -2.07 -13.52 -10.05
N ARG A 135 -1.40 -13.51 -11.18
CA ARG A 135 -1.69 -14.36 -12.34
C ARG A 135 -0.51 -15.25 -12.64
N ASN A 136 -0.76 -16.55 -12.78
CA ASN A 136 0.22 -17.48 -13.29
C ASN A 136 0.30 -17.33 -14.82
N MET A 137 1.49 -16.99 -15.33
CA MET A 137 1.79 -16.82 -16.75
C MET A 137 2.51 -18.04 -17.34
N ARG A 138 2.72 -19.07 -16.54
CA ARG A 138 3.35 -20.33 -16.96
C ARG A 138 2.33 -21.24 -17.63
N GLU A 139 2.80 -22.19 -18.40
CA GLU A 139 1.96 -23.28 -18.95
C GLU A 139 1.66 -24.38 -17.92
N THR A 140 2.36 -24.38 -16.79
CA THR A 140 2.20 -25.35 -15.70
C THR A 140 1.58 -24.67 -14.46
N ASP A 141 0.94 -25.48 -13.62
CA ASP A 141 0.44 -25.00 -12.33
C ASP A 141 1.59 -24.49 -11.44
N ALA A 142 1.28 -23.52 -10.60
CA ALA A 142 2.19 -22.98 -9.60
C ALA A 142 1.54 -23.08 -8.22
N MET A 143 2.30 -23.56 -7.24
CA MET A 143 1.87 -23.52 -5.84
C MET A 143 2.26 -22.18 -5.24
N LEU A 144 1.28 -21.44 -4.75
CA LEU A 144 1.47 -20.12 -4.16
C LEU A 144 1.03 -20.10 -2.70
N GLU A 145 1.92 -19.55 -1.85
CA GLU A 145 1.56 -19.09 -0.50
C GLU A 145 1.80 -17.57 -0.47
N ILE A 146 0.80 -16.80 -0.07
CA ILE A 146 0.89 -15.33 -0.07
C ILE A 146 0.70 -14.82 1.35
N LEU A 147 1.60 -13.94 1.79
CA LEU A 147 1.47 -13.11 2.97
C LEU A 147 1.45 -11.66 2.52
N ASP A 148 0.32 -10.99 2.73
CA ASP A 148 0.06 -9.64 2.21
C ASP A 148 -0.58 -8.74 3.27
N GLY A 149 -0.14 -7.48 3.32
CA GLY A 149 -0.74 -6.50 4.21
C GLY A 149 0.21 -5.41 4.70
N LEU A 150 -0.17 -4.81 5.82
CA LEU A 150 0.61 -3.77 6.51
C LEU A 150 1.53 -4.40 7.57
N ALA A 151 2.76 -3.89 7.65
CA ALA A 151 3.71 -4.28 8.68
C ALA A 151 3.29 -3.78 10.09
N ALA A 152 2.59 -2.63 10.14
CA ALA A 152 2.07 -2.06 11.37
C ALA A 152 0.82 -1.25 11.08
N ILE A 153 -0.11 -1.25 12.03
CA ILE A 153 -1.35 -0.46 12.00
C ILE A 153 -1.37 0.46 13.21
N VAL A 154 -1.68 1.73 12.98
CA VAL A 154 -1.89 2.68 14.08
C VAL A 154 -3.30 2.50 14.62
N PRO A 155 -3.47 2.21 15.91
CA PRO A 155 -4.80 2.09 16.52
C PRO A 155 -5.56 3.42 16.43
N TYR A 156 -6.87 3.33 16.18
CA TYR A 156 -7.73 4.51 16.17
C TYR A 156 -7.66 5.27 17.50
N GLY A 157 -7.53 6.59 17.43
CA GLY A 157 -7.42 7.46 18.61
C GLY A 157 -6.00 7.63 19.14
N VAL A 158 -5.00 7.02 18.51
CA VAL A 158 -3.58 7.31 18.78
C VAL A 158 -3.19 8.53 17.95
N ASP A 159 -2.98 9.65 18.63
CA ASP A 159 -2.61 10.90 17.99
C ASP A 159 -1.11 10.99 17.65
N GLN A 160 -0.74 12.03 16.89
CA GLN A 160 0.63 12.26 16.48
C GLN A 160 1.60 12.49 17.64
N ASP A 161 1.13 13.04 18.75
CA ASP A 161 1.97 13.27 19.93
C ASP A 161 2.33 11.95 20.60
N VAL A 162 1.37 11.04 20.74
CA VAL A 162 1.60 9.69 21.24
C VAL A 162 2.54 8.90 20.34
N LEU A 163 2.33 8.95 19.02
CA LEU A 163 3.21 8.26 18.06
C LEU A 163 4.65 8.79 18.13
N LYS A 164 4.82 10.10 18.26
CA LYS A 164 6.13 10.74 18.32
C LYS A 164 6.88 10.43 19.63
N ASN A 165 6.17 10.47 20.75
CA ASN A 165 6.79 10.39 22.08
C ASN A 165 6.72 9.00 22.70
N MET A 166 5.79 8.14 22.26
CA MET A 166 5.48 6.84 22.85
C MET A 166 5.37 5.71 21.81
N SER A 167 6.02 5.83 20.67
CA SER A 167 5.93 4.85 19.57
C SER A 167 6.24 3.41 20.00
N ASN A 168 7.28 3.22 20.81
CA ASN A 168 7.67 1.89 21.30
C ASN A 168 6.60 1.30 22.25
N LEU A 169 5.93 2.13 23.02
CA LEU A 169 4.87 1.69 23.93
C LEU A 169 3.62 1.30 23.13
N SER A 170 3.23 2.09 22.13
CA SER A 170 2.14 1.76 21.23
C SER A 170 2.38 0.43 20.52
N ALA A 171 3.59 0.22 19.99
CA ALA A 171 3.97 -1.04 19.35
C ALA A 171 3.94 -2.25 20.30
N ALA A 172 4.31 -2.04 21.58
CA ALA A 172 4.31 -3.10 22.59
C ALA A 172 2.89 -3.59 22.96
N TRP A 173 1.87 -2.78 22.73
CA TRP A 173 0.46 -3.15 23.00
C TRP A 173 -0.19 -3.86 21.82
N MET A 174 0.43 -3.86 20.64
CA MET A 174 -0.09 -4.56 19.49
C MET A 174 0.18 -6.06 19.63
N GLN A 175 -0.86 -6.86 19.52
CA GLN A 175 -0.78 -8.32 19.49
C GLN A 175 -1.24 -8.82 18.13
N ALA A 176 -0.48 -9.76 17.57
CA ALA A 176 -0.90 -10.47 16.37
C ALA A 176 -1.51 -11.82 16.79
N GLU A 177 -2.74 -12.07 16.36
CA GLU A 177 -3.41 -13.36 16.56
C GLU A 177 -3.50 -14.09 15.22
N TYR A 178 -3.22 -15.38 15.25
CA TYR A 178 -3.34 -16.25 14.10
C TYR A 178 -4.68 -16.98 14.14
N TYR A 179 -5.58 -16.64 13.23
CA TYR A 179 -6.82 -17.38 13.06
C TYR A 179 -6.62 -18.52 12.07
N LYS A 180 -6.83 -19.76 12.54
CA LYS A 180 -7.06 -20.91 11.67
C LYS A 180 -8.56 -21.04 11.43
N GLU A 181 -8.98 -20.95 10.18
CA GLU A 181 -10.28 -21.49 9.76
C GLU A 181 -10.24 -22.99 9.65
#